data_5bcb5e6a26ce2439c74a67422a25f009
#
_entry.id   5bcb5e6a26ce2439c74a67422a25f009
#
_cell.length_a   1.000
_cell.length_b   1.000
_cell.length_c   1.000
_cell.angle_alpha   90.00
_cell.angle_beta   90.00
_cell.angle_gamma   90.00
#
_symmetry.space_group_name_H-M   'P 1'
#
loop_
_entity.id
_entity.type
_entity.pdbx_description
1 polymer ?
#
loop_
_entity_poly.entity_id
_entity_poly.type
_entity_poly.pdbx_seq_one_letter_code
_entity_poly.pdbx_strand_id
1 'polypeptide(L)'
;SLEYLRSTHMTFGFSWMGLGYSQFQTLTVIQPAEITGIYGISALIVLVNAALHFFINTWVFNLNKHDAWKPSFRVIGVTTLVVGFWVGWGNWALNLTRSQIESSPKIRVAVAQGNIEQHLKWNKLYQQPTMKIYKELTLQAVEGKPELVVWPEAATPFYYGLDPSGTKYVQDLAKTSGVPLLFGSPYKKTMGEKELAYNRAFLISNQGETIDVYDKMHLVPFGEFVPFRQALFFIEKMVEIIGDFGLGKRATVFTLNNYQLGVSICYEIIFPDLVRQPVKNGAEYLVNITNDAWFGKSAASYQHISMAALRAVENRTPIVRAANTGTSGFIDATGQIRNTTQLFKR
;
A
#
# COMPACT_ATOMS: atom_id res chain seq x y z
N SER A 1 -7.92 -16.00 -14.23
CA SER A 1 -7.98 -14.83 -15.13
C SER A 1 -6.59 -14.41 -15.57
N LEU A 2 -6.47 -13.70 -16.69
CA LEU A 2 -5.19 -13.14 -17.17
C LEU A 2 -4.59 -12.17 -16.17
N GLU A 3 -5.41 -11.41 -15.44
CA GLU A 3 -4.95 -10.53 -14.37
C GLU A 3 -4.25 -11.30 -13.26
N TYR A 4 -4.80 -12.44 -12.85
CA TYR A 4 -4.18 -13.29 -11.83
C TYR A 4 -2.81 -13.81 -12.30
N LEU A 5 -2.73 -14.33 -13.52
CA LEU A 5 -1.45 -14.78 -14.10
C LEU A 5 -0.42 -13.65 -14.17
N ARG A 6 -0.83 -12.46 -14.62
CA ARG A 6 0.03 -11.29 -14.66
C ARG A 6 0.53 -10.87 -13.26
N SER A 7 -0.29 -11.04 -12.24
CA SER A 7 0.02 -10.61 -10.88
C SER A 7 0.92 -11.58 -10.12
N THR A 8 0.79 -12.90 -10.39
CA THR A 8 1.38 -13.94 -9.52
C THR A 8 2.46 -14.76 -10.19
N HIS A 9 2.45 -14.90 -11.52
CA HIS A 9 3.18 -15.99 -12.17
C HIS A 9 4.48 -15.61 -12.86
N MET A 10 4.91 -14.38 -12.83
CA MET A 10 6.17 -13.99 -13.46
C MET A 10 7.11 -13.35 -12.44
N THR A 11 8.40 -13.52 -12.67
CA THR A 11 9.49 -12.80 -11.98
C THR A 11 9.23 -11.29 -11.89
N PHE A 12 8.28 -10.79 -12.68
CA PHE A 12 7.81 -9.43 -12.78
C PHE A 12 6.33 -9.29 -12.46
N GLY A 13 5.78 -10.08 -11.54
CA GLY A 13 4.39 -9.93 -11.12
C GLY A 13 4.02 -8.45 -11.00
N PHE A 14 2.98 -8.02 -11.72
CA PHE A 14 2.54 -6.63 -11.75
C PHE A 14 1.04 -6.55 -11.53
N SER A 15 0.65 -6.32 -10.26
CA SER A 15 -0.76 -6.28 -9.84
C SER A 15 -1.43 -4.93 -10.10
N TRP A 16 -0.78 -4.01 -10.81
CA TRP A 16 -1.30 -2.68 -11.11
C TRP A 16 -2.38 -2.74 -12.21
N MET A 17 -3.35 -1.81 -12.18
CA MET A 17 -4.38 -1.63 -13.20
C MET A 17 -5.29 -2.86 -13.47
N GLY A 18 -5.61 -3.67 -12.45
CA GLY A 18 -6.72 -4.62 -12.53
C GLY A 18 -8.06 -3.88 -12.66
N LEU A 19 -9.00 -4.40 -13.45
CA LEU A 19 -10.29 -3.76 -13.69
C LEU A 19 -11.07 -3.48 -12.40
N GLY A 20 -10.98 -4.39 -11.44
CA GLY A 20 -11.67 -4.27 -10.16
C GLY A 20 -11.26 -3.05 -9.33
N TYR A 21 -10.05 -2.51 -9.50
CA TYR A 21 -9.63 -1.31 -8.78
C TYR A 21 -10.43 -0.07 -9.15
N SER A 22 -11.06 -0.03 -10.32
CA SER A 22 -11.94 1.05 -10.74
C SER A 22 -13.15 1.22 -9.81
N GLN A 23 -13.51 0.19 -9.05
CA GLN A 23 -14.69 0.16 -8.17
C GLN A 23 -14.38 0.55 -6.72
N PHE A 24 -13.16 0.96 -6.38
CA PHE A 24 -12.73 1.18 -5.00
C PHE A 24 -13.60 2.16 -4.19
N GLN A 25 -14.26 3.10 -4.85
CA GLN A 25 -15.18 4.06 -4.21
C GLN A 25 -16.57 3.49 -3.93
N THR A 26 -16.96 2.41 -4.61
CA THR A 26 -18.26 1.78 -4.45
C THR A 26 -18.18 0.71 -3.38
N LEU A 27 -18.21 1.14 -2.11
CA LEU A 27 -17.92 0.27 -0.96
C LEU A 27 -18.71 -1.03 -0.99
N THR A 28 -19.99 -1.00 -1.36
CA THR A 28 -20.82 -2.22 -1.46
C THR A 28 -20.29 -3.22 -2.49
N VAL A 29 -19.78 -2.72 -3.63
CA VAL A 29 -19.28 -3.59 -4.71
C VAL A 29 -17.96 -4.24 -4.36
N ILE A 30 -17.12 -3.59 -3.55
CA ILE A 30 -15.80 -4.10 -3.21
C ILE A 30 -15.79 -5.08 -2.03
N GLN A 31 -16.86 -5.17 -1.21
CA GLN A 31 -16.86 -6.06 -0.04
C GLN A 31 -16.60 -7.53 -0.37
N PRO A 32 -17.14 -8.10 -1.47
CA PRO A 32 -16.87 -9.49 -1.84
C PRO A 32 -15.40 -9.81 -2.13
N ALA A 33 -14.53 -8.79 -2.24
CA ALA A 33 -13.09 -9.00 -2.38
C ALA A 33 -12.46 -9.74 -1.19
N GLU A 34 -13.07 -9.73 -0.03
CA GLU A 34 -12.65 -10.56 1.11
C GLU A 34 -12.53 -12.05 0.76
N ILE A 35 -13.46 -12.55 -0.07
CA ILE A 35 -13.50 -13.95 -0.50
C ILE A 35 -12.83 -14.14 -1.86
N THR A 36 -13.12 -13.25 -2.80
CA THR A 36 -12.75 -13.42 -4.21
C THR A 36 -11.47 -12.70 -4.62
N GLY A 37 -10.93 -11.85 -3.73
CA GLY A 37 -9.92 -10.86 -4.06
C GLY A 37 -10.45 -9.86 -5.10
N ILE A 38 -9.56 -9.01 -5.56
CA ILE A 38 -9.82 -8.05 -6.66
C ILE A 38 -10.32 -8.73 -7.93
N TYR A 39 -9.94 -9.99 -8.15
CA TYR A 39 -10.24 -10.73 -9.37
C TYR A 39 -11.72 -11.07 -9.53
N GLY A 40 -12.47 -11.24 -8.44
CA GLY A 40 -13.91 -11.42 -8.48
C GLY A 40 -14.64 -10.16 -8.95
N ILE A 41 -14.19 -8.99 -8.51
CA ILE A 41 -14.73 -7.71 -8.96
C ILE A 41 -14.45 -7.53 -10.46
N SER A 42 -13.23 -7.82 -10.91
CA SER A 42 -12.88 -7.81 -12.33
C SER A 42 -13.77 -8.76 -13.14
N ALA A 43 -14.01 -9.97 -12.63
CA ALA A 43 -14.90 -10.94 -13.27
C ALA A 43 -16.35 -10.43 -13.37
N LEU A 44 -16.86 -9.77 -12.30
CA LEU A 44 -18.19 -9.16 -12.31
C LEU A 44 -18.31 -8.07 -13.39
N ILE A 45 -17.30 -7.20 -13.51
CA ILE A 45 -17.25 -6.15 -14.54
C ILE A 45 -17.30 -6.77 -15.93
N VAL A 46 -16.48 -7.81 -16.18
CA VAL A 46 -16.44 -8.51 -17.46
C VAL A 46 -17.78 -9.19 -17.76
N LEU A 47 -18.38 -9.85 -16.75
CA LEU A 47 -19.69 -10.49 -16.89
C LEU A 47 -20.78 -9.50 -17.32
N VAL A 48 -20.86 -8.35 -16.66
CA VAL A 48 -21.84 -7.31 -16.99
C VAL A 48 -21.63 -6.79 -18.42
N ASN A 49 -20.38 -6.48 -18.77
CA ASN A 49 -20.08 -5.99 -20.12
C ASN A 49 -20.37 -7.04 -21.21
N ALA A 50 -20.04 -8.29 -20.96
CA ALA A 50 -20.33 -9.38 -21.90
C ALA A 50 -21.83 -9.60 -22.09
N ALA A 51 -22.63 -9.54 -21.01
CA ALA A 51 -24.07 -9.65 -21.06
C ALA A 51 -24.71 -8.49 -21.82
N LEU A 52 -24.27 -7.27 -21.57
CA LEU A 52 -24.72 -6.09 -22.30
C LEU A 52 -24.36 -6.15 -23.79
N HIS A 53 -23.11 -6.54 -24.10
CA HIS A 53 -22.69 -6.73 -25.50
C HIS A 53 -23.56 -7.77 -26.21
N PHE A 54 -23.79 -8.92 -25.58
CA PHE A 54 -24.61 -9.99 -26.15
C PHE A 54 -26.05 -9.52 -26.39
N PHE A 55 -26.65 -8.80 -25.44
CA PHE A 55 -27.98 -8.24 -25.56
C PHE A 55 -28.07 -7.24 -26.71
N ILE A 56 -27.17 -6.24 -26.75
CA ILE A 56 -27.15 -5.20 -27.80
C ILE A 56 -26.92 -5.83 -29.17
N ASN A 57 -25.96 -6.73 -29.30
CA ASN A 57 -25.65 -7.39 -30.56
C ASN A 57 -26.82 -8.21 -31.07
N THR A 58 -27.51 -8.94 -30.20
CA THR A 58 -28.71 -9.71 -30.57
C THR A 58 -29.86 -8.78 -30.99
N TRP A 59 -30.03 -7.67 -30.27
CA TRP A 59 -31.12 -6.72 -30.57
C TRP A 59 -30.86 -5.94 -31.84
N VAL A 60 -29.63 -5.46 -32.10
CA VAL A 60 -29.29 -4.62 -33.25
C VAL A 60 -29.16 -5.44 -34.54
N PHE A 61 -28.57 -6.65 -34.47
CA PHE A 61 -28.21 -7.40 -35.68
C PHE A 61 -29.16 -8.57 -36.02
N ASN A 62 -30.05 -8.98 -35.09
CA ASN A 62 -30.94 -10.11 -35.27
C ASN A 62 -32.43 -9.73 -35.18
N LEU A 63 -32.79 -8.50 -35.48
CA LEU A 63 -34.16 -7.95 -35.42
C LEU A 63 -35.21 -8.77 -36.19
N ASN A 64 -34.80 -9.53 -37.21
CA ASN A 64 -35.72 -10.31 -38.08
C ASN A 64 -35.90 -11.77 -37.62
N LYS A 65 -35.30 -12.22 -36.51
CA LYS A 65 -35.42 -13.58 -36.02
C LYS A 65 -36.28 -13.61 -34.75
N HIS A 66 -37.54 -13.99 -34.87
CA HIS A 66 -38.55 -13.99 -33.79
C HIS A 66 -38.13 -14.70 -32.50
N ASP A 67 -37.15 -15.57 -32.48
CA ASP A 67 -36.68 -16.30 -31.30
C ASP A 67 -35.30 -15.87 -30.80
N ALA A 68 -34.59 -14.97 -31.46
CA ALA A 68 -33.23 -14.57 -31.11
C ALA A 68 -33.18 -13.77 -29.79
N TRP A 69 -34.26 -13.14 -29.37
CA TRP A 69 -34.32 -12.30 -28.16
C TRP A 69 -34.44 -13.12 -26.86
N LYS A 70 -35.07 -14.33 -26.90
CA LYS A 70 -35.27 -15.16 -25.71
C LYS A 70 -33.98 -15.49 -24.95
N PRO A 71 -32.87 -15.95 -25.60
CA PRO A 71 -31.61 -16.20 -24.90
C PRO A 71 -31.00 -14.91 -24.33
N SER A 72 -31.18 -13.77 -25.00
CA SER A 72 -30.63 -12.48 -24.52
C SER A 72 -31.28 -12.03 -23.22
N PHE A 73 -32.60 -12.14 -23.10
CA PHE A 73 -33.30 -11.83 -21.84
C PHE A 73 -32.95 -12.81 -20.72
N ARG A 74 -32.66 -14.09 -21.03
CA ARG A 74 -32.17 -15.04 -20.03
C ARG A 74 -30.80 -14.64 -19.51
N VAL A 75 -29.87 -14.28 -20.40
CA VAL A 75 -28.52 -13.82 -20.01
C VAL A 75 -28.60 -12.56 -19.15
N ILE A 76 -29.37 -11.56 -19.56
CA ILE A 76 -29.58 -10.36 -18.75
C ILE A 76 -30.22 -10.69 -17.41
N GLY A 77 -31.26 -11.54 -17.36
CA GLY A 77 -31.90 -11.96 -16.12
C GLY A 77 -30.96 -12.65 -15.15
N VAL A 78 -30.15 -13.59 -15.62
CA VAL A 78 -29.14 -14.26 -14.81
C VAL A 78 -28.06 -13.26 -14.31
N THR A 79 -27.57 -12.39 -15.20
CA THR A 79 -26.59 -11.36 -14.81
C THR A 79 -27.15 -10.43 -13.77
N THR A 80 -28.41 -9.97 -13.92
CA THR A 80 -29.07 -9.14 -12.92
C THR A 80 -29.19 -9.82 -11.57
N LEU A 81 -29.53 -11.12 -11.54
CA LEU A 81 -29.57 -11.90 -10.30
C LEU A 81 -28.17 -12.01 -9.65
N VAL A 82 -27.12 -12.25 -10.44
CA VAL A 82 -25.75 -12.31 -9.93
C VAL A 82 -25.33 -10.95 -9.36
N VAL A 83 -25.59 -9.85 -10.06
CA VAL A 83 -25.30 -8.49 -9.58
C VAL A 83 -26.10 -8.18 -8.33
N GLY A 84 -27.41 -8.51 -8.31
CA GLY A 84 -28.26 -8.33 -7.15
C GLY A 84 -27.77 -9.08 -5.91
N PHE A 85 -27.37 -10.34 -6.09
CA PHE A 85 -26.76 -11.15 -5.02
C PHE A 85 -25.43 -10.51 -4.55
N TRP A 86 -24.57 -10.12 -5.48
CA TRP A 86 -23.29 -9.47 -5.18
C TRP A 86 -23.46 -8.20 -4.34
N VAL A 87 -24.34 -7.32 -4.77
CA VAL A 87 -24.64 -6.04 -4.08
C VAL A 87 -25.33 -6.31 -2.74
N GLY A 88 -26.28 -7.25 -2.68
CA GLY A 88 -26.97 -7.62 -1.45
C GLY A 88 -26.03 -8.18 -0.39
N TRP A 89 -25.18 -9.11 -0.80
CA TRP A 89 -24.14 -9.65 0.08
C TRP A 89 -23.11 -8.57 0.48
N GLY A 90 -22.68 -7.75 -0.48
CA GLY A 90 -21.76 -6.64 -0.20
C GLY A 90 -22.33 -5.63 0.80
N ASN A 91 -23.62 -5.31 0.73
CA ASN A 91 -24.30 -4.45 1.71
C ASN A 91 -24.32 -5.08 3.10
N TRP A 92 -24.66 -6.36 3.18
CA TRP A 92 -24.64 -7.10 4.44
C TRP A 92 -23.25 -7.11 5.05
N ALA A 93 -22.21 -7.47 4.29
CA ALA A 93 -20.81 -7.50 4.74
C ALA A 93 -20.31 -6.11 5.17
N LEU A 94 -20.69 -5.06 4.43
CA LEU A 94 -20.36 -3.67 4.75
C LEU A 94 -20.92 -3.26 6.12
N ASN A 95 -22.20 -3.54 6.38
CA ASN A 95 -22.87 -3.19 7.64
C ASN A 95 -22.27 -4.00 8.81
N LEU A 96 -22.01 -5.29 8.60
CA LEU A 96 -21.35 -6.14 9.60
C LEU A 96 -19.96 -5.60 9.96
N THR A 97 -19.15 -5.28 8.97
CA THR A 97 -17.79 -4.74 9.19
C THR A 97 -17.84 -3.38 9.90
N ARG A 98 -18.80 -2.51 9.57
CA ARG A 98 -18.98 -1.23 10.27
C ARG A 98 -19.29 -1.42 11.74
N SER A 99 -20.20 -2.33 12.08
CA SER A 99 -20.51 -2.66 13.46
C SER A 99 -19.29 -3.20 14.21
N GLN A 100 -18.49 -4.05 13.56
CA GLN A 100 -17.23 -4.54 14.14
C GLN A 100 -16.22 -3.42 14.38
N ILE A 101 -16.06 -2.49 13.40
CA ILE A 101 -15.20 -1.32 13.56
C ILE A 101 -15.64 -0.48 14.76
N GLU A 102 -16.93 -0.23 14.94
CA GLU A 102 -17.45 0.58 16.06
C GLU A 102 -17.12 -0.03 17.42
N SER A 103 -17.22 -1.34 17.55
CA SER A 103 -16.95 -2.08 18.80
C SER A 103 -15.46 -2.39 19.04
N SER A 104 -14.60 -2.25 18.04
CA SER A 104 -13.18 -2.57 18.14
C SER A 104 -12.40 -1.51 18.95
N PRO A 105 -11.32 -1.89 19.65
CA PRO A 105 -10.39 -0.95 20.26
C PRO A 105 -9.87 0.07 19.22
N LYS A 106 -9.56 1.28 19.69
CA LYS A 106 -9.09 2.37 18.82
C LYS A 106 -7.66 2.74 19.19
N ILE A 107 -6.81 2.87 18.19
CA ILE A 107 -5.47 3.43 18.32
C ILE A 107 -5.41 4.77 17.59
N ARG A 108 -4.74 5.75 18.18
CA ARG A 108 -4.45 7.03 17.54
C ARG A 108 -3.07 6.99 16.89
N VAL A 109 -3.06 7.13 15.58
CA VAL A 109 -1.83 7.20 14.80
C VAL A 109 -1.76 8.54 14.08
N ALA A 110 -0.61 9.20 14.15
CA ALA A 110 -0.32 10.40 13.38
C ALA A 110 0.60 10.07 12.22
N VAL A 111 0.38 10.73 11.09
CA VAL A 111 1.21 10.57 9.89
C VAL A 111 1.91 11.88 9.57
N ALA A 112 3.22 11.85 9.42
CA ALA A 112 4.05 13.00 9.06
C ALA A 112 4.41 12.98 7.57
N GLN A 113 3.73 13.78 6.75
CA GLN A 113 4.03 13.93 5.33
C GLN A 113 5.09 15.02 5.10
N GLY A 114 6.34 14.61 4.87
CA GLY A 114 7.47 15.54 4.76
C GLY A 114 7.47 16.40 3.49
N ASN A 115 6.88 15.88 2.42
CA ASN A 115 6.90 16.51 1.09
C ASN A 115 8.30 16.89 0.62
N ILE A 116 9.24 15.97 0.77
CA ILE A 116 10.63 16.15 0.36
C ILE A 116 10.77 15.77 -1.11
N GLU A 117 11.27 16.67 -1.92
CA GLU A 117 11.52 16.45 -3.34
C GLU A 117 12.56 15.34 -3.56
N GLN A 118 12.34 14.46 -4.55
CA GLN A 118 13.16 13.27 -4.76
C GLN A 118 14.65 13.60 -4.98
N HIS A 119 14.95 14.65 -5.76
CA HIS A 119 16.33 15.02 -6.08
C HIS A 119 17.09 15.66 -4.90
N LEU A 120 16.38 16.18 -3.89
CA LEU A 120 16.98 16.76 -2.68
C LEU A 120 17.26 15.71 -1.62
N LYS A 121 16.58 14.57 -1.66
CA LYS A 121 16.52 13.59 -0.59
C LYS A 121 17.89 13.05 -0.16
N TRP A 122 18.83 12.89 -1.11
CA TRP A 122 20.17 12.35 -0.86
C TRP A 122 21.28 13.40 -0.85
N ASN A 123 20.91 14.67 -1.02
CA ASN A 123 21.87 15.75 -0.98
C ASN A 123 22.22 16.09 0.49
N LYS A 124 23.50 16.01 0.84
CA LYS A 124 24.00 16.26 2.20
C LYS A 124 23.62 17.65 2.74
N LEU A 125 23.50 18.65 1.87
CA LEU A 125 23.07 20.01 2.26
C LEU A 125 21.62 20.04 2.74
N TYR A 126 20.77 19.09 2.32
CA TYR A 126 19.37 19.02 2.67
C TYR A 126 19.07 18.05 3.82
N GLN A 127 20.08 17.39 4.40
CA GLN A 127 19.90 16.47 5.52
C GLN A 127 19.30 17.17 6.74
N GLN A 128 19.91 18.26 7.19
CA GLN A 128 19.39 19.00 8.35
C GLN A 128 18.03 19.64 8.10
N PRO A 129 17.77 20.34 6.96
CA PRO A 129 16.43 20.80 6.62
C PRO A 129 15.37 19.69 6.63
N THR A 130 15.67 18.52 6.05
CA THR A 130 14.76 17.38 6.04
C THR A 130 14.41 16.89 7.45
N MET A 131 15.43 16.73 8.29
CA MET A 131 15.22 16.29 9.68
C MET A 131 14.50 17.33 10.52
N LYS A 132 14.72 18.62 10.26
CA LYS A 132 13.96 19.71 10.90
C LYS A 132 12.48 19.62 10.57
N ILE A 133 12.12 19.34 9.29
CA ILE A 133 10.73 19.16 8.86
C ILE A 133 10.07 18.00 9.63
N TYR A 134 10.70 16.83 9.67
CA TYR A 134 10.14 15.69 10.41
C TYR A 134 10.05 15.93 11.91
N LYS A 135 11.00 16.69 12.48
CA LYS A 135 10.91 17.12 13.88
C LYS A 135 9.69 18.01 14.13
N GLU A 136 9.50 19.05 13.31
CA GLU A 136 8.38 19.98 13.43
C GLU A 136 7.03 19.24 13.30
N LEU A 137 6.90 18.39 12.27
CA LEU A 137 5.69 17.58 12.06
C LEU A 137 5.42 16.61 13.24
N THR A 138 6.48 15.99 13.79
CA THR A 138 6.35 15.10 14.94
C THR A 138 5.88 15.86 16.17
N LEU A 139 6.49 17.00 16.47
CA LEU A 139 6.11 17.81 17.64
C LEU A 139 4.69 18.37 17.51
N GLN A 140 4.28 18.77 16.32
CA GLN A 140 2.89 19.17 16.04
C GLN A 140 1.92 17.99 16.23
N ALA A 141 2.30 16.80 15.78
CA ALA A 141 1.45 15.61 15.91
C ALA A 141 1.20 15.20 17.36
N VAL A 142 2.15 15.45 18.27
CA VAL A 142 2.04 15.12 19.71
C VAL A 142 0.88 15.85 20.39
N GLU A 143 0.47 17.02 19.90
CA GLU A 143 -0.69 17.75 20.42
C GLU A 143 -1.97 16.90 20.37
N GLY A 144 -2.10 16.02 19.36
CA GLY A 144 -3.19 15.06 19.20
C GLY A 144 -3.08 13.82 20.10
N LYS A 145 -2.03 13.72 20.93
CA LYS A 145 -1.72 12.58 21.81
C LYS A 145 -1.77 11.24 21.05
N PRO A 146 -1.01 11.07 19.96
CA PRO A 146 -0.96 9.81 19.23
C PRO A 146 -0.19 8.76 20.02
N GLU A 147 -0.50 7.49 19.79
CA GLU A 147 0.23 6.35 20.34
C GLU A 147 1.39 5.92 19.40
N LEU A 148 1.39 6.41 18.18
CA LEU A 148 2.42 6.17 17.17
C LEU A 148 2.48 7.35 16.19
N VAL A 149 3.68 7.79 15.85
CA VAL A 149 3.91 8.70 14.72
C VAL A 149 4.60 7.94 13.61
N VAL A 150 4.07 8.04 12.38
CA VAL A 150 4.58 7.34 11.21
C VAL A 150 5.16 8.33 10.21
N TRP A 151 6.43 8.12 9.83
CA TRP A 151 7.08 8.83 8.73
C TRP A 151 7.10 7.94 7.49
N PRO A 152 7.19 8.53 6.29
CA PRO A 152 7.21 7.79 5.03
C PRO A 152 8.44 6.90 4.82
N GLU A 153 8.43 6.21 3.67
CA GLU A 153 9.57 5.46 3.14
C GLU A 153 10.78 6.35 2.94
N ALA A 154 11.96 5.84 3.35
CA ALA A 154 13.24 6.53 3.27
C ALA A 154 13.15 8.00 3.76
N ALA A 155 12.52 8.22 4.93
CA ALA A 155 12.34 9.54 5.53
C ALA A 155 13.66 10.11 6.04
N THR A 156 14.58 9.26 6.51
CA THR A 156 15.90 9.71 6.94
C THR A 156 16.85 9.81 5.74
N PRO A 157 17.56 10.94 5.58
CA PRO A 157 18.55 11.11 4.51
C PRO A 157 19.95 10.55 4.89
N PHE A 158 19.97 9.55 5.74
CA PHE A 158 21.16 8.83 6.21
C PHE A 158 20.78 7.39 6.59
N TYR A 159 21.79 6.56 6.81
CA TYR A 159 21.61 5.18 7.25
C TYR A 159 21.40 5.12 8.77
N TYR A 160 20.14 5.02 9.21
CA TYR A 160 19.82 4.90 10.64
C TYR A 160 20.46 3.63 11.24
N GLY A 161 21.07 3.79 12.43
CA GLY A 161 21.84 2.74 13.09
C GLY A 161 23.31 2.68 12.65
N LEU A 162 23.67 3.32 11.52
CA LEU A 162 25.07 3.37 11.02
C LEU A 162 25.65 4.80 11.04
N ASP A 163 24.82 5.81 10.93
CA ASP A 163 25.21 7.22 11.13
C ASP A 163 24.95 7.59 12.61
N PRO A 164 25.98 7.80 13.43
CA PRO A 164 25.80 8.06 14.87
C PRO A 164 25.03 9.33 15.15
N SER A 165 25.30 10.41 14.39
CA SER A 165 24.68 11.71 14.61
C SER A 165 23.21 11.74 14.23
N GLY A 166 22.88 11.19 13.05
CA GLY A 166 21.52 11.07 12.56
C GLY A 166 20.69 10.10 13.42
N THR A 167 21.28 8.97 13.79
CA THR A 167 20.64 7.99 14.70
C THR A 167 20.28 8.63 16.02
N LYS A 168 21.26 9.31 16.66
CA LYS A 168 21.01 10.03 17.92
C LYS A 168 19.92 11.07 17.79
N TYR A 169 19.91 11.84 16.68
CA TYR A 169 18.88 12.85 16.44
C TYR A 169 17.47 12.26 16.45
N VAL A 170 17.24 11.14 15.76
CA VAL A 170 15.92 10.48 15.72
C VAL A 170 15.55 9.88 17.09
N GLN A 171 16.52 9.28 17.79
CA GLN A 171 16.31 8.75 19.14
C GLN A 171 15.96 9.84 20.13
N ASP A 172 16.68 10.97 20.12
CA ASP A 172 16.42 12.11 20.99
C ASP A 172 15.06 12.75 20.67
N LEU A 173 14.65 12.76 19.39
CA LEU A 173 13.32 13.23 19.01
C LEU A 173 12.21 12.31 19.57
N ALA A 174 12.37 10.99 19.50
CA ALA A 174 11.41 10.07 20.09
C ALA A 174 11.30 10.27 21.63
N LYS A 175 12.44 10.45 22.31
CA LYS A 175 12.47 10.76 23.74
C LYS A 175 11.78 12.08 24.08
N THR A 176 12.09 13.13 23.32
CA THR A 176 11.54 14.46 23.55
C THR A 176 10.05 14.55 23.26
N SER A 177 9.59 13.85 22.20
CA SER A 177 8.17 13.78 21.86
C SER A 177 7.39 12.85 22.79
N GLY A 178 8.05 11.90 23.43
CA GLY A 178 7.42 10.89 24.30
C GLY A 178 6.58 9.87 23.55
N VAL A 179 6.68 9.82 22.20
CA VAL A 179 5.86 8.95 21.33
C VAL A 179 6.75 8.03 20.50
N PRO A 180 6.40 6.74 20.37
CA PRO A 180 7.05 5.82 19.45
C PRO A 180 7.01 6.31 18.01
N LEU A 181 8.07 6.04 17.23
CA LEU A 181 8.17 6.41 15.82
C LEU A 181 8.32 5.16 14.95
N LEU A 182 7.55 5.10 13.86
CA LEU A 182 7.76 4.16 12.78
C LEU A 182 8.19 4.94 11.54
N PHE A 183 9.33 4.59 10.95
CA PHE A 183 9.85 5.34 9.81
C PHE A 183 10.67 4.48 8.86
N GLY A 184 10.70 4.88 7.59
CA GLY A 184 11.57 4.29 6.59
C GLY A 184 12.97 4.92 6.61
N SER A 185 13.99 4.10 6.50
CA SER A 185 15.39 4.49 6.35
C SER A 185 16.12 3.52 5.43
N PRO A 186 17.07 3.99 4.62
CA PRO A 186 18.03 3.08 4.03
C PRO A 186 18.84 2.41 5.14
N TYR A 187 19.27 1.20 4.89
CA TYR A 187 20.14 0.44 5.79
C TYR A 187 21.17 -0.33 4.98
N LYS A 188 22.37 -0.53 5.50
CA LYS A 188 23.41 -1.33 4.90
C LYS A 188 23.80 -2.48 5.81
N LYS A 189 24.04 -3.64 5.23
CA LYS A 189 24.50 -4.82 5.94
C LYS A 189 25.61 -5.47 5.15
N THR A 190 26.73 -5.72 5.82
CA THR A 190 27.83 -6.49 5.26
C THR A 190 27.52 -7.98 5.40
N MET A 191 27.55 -8.71 4.29
CA MET A 191 27.38 -10.17 4.24
C MET A 191 28.59 -10.79 3.52
N GLY A 192 29.56 -11.25 4.29
CA GLY A 192 30.86 -11.66 3.78
C GLY A 192 31.60 -10.45 3.20
N GLU A 193 32.02 -10.53 1.93
CA GLU A 193 32.70 -9.44 1.22
C GLU A 193 31.74 -8.45 0.54
N LYS A 194 30.44 -8.71 0.55
CA LYS A 194 29.42 -7.87 -0.10
C LYS A 194 28.72 -6.98 0.89
N GLU A 195 28.55 -5.71 0.52
CA GLU A 195 27.67 -4.77 1.20
C GLU A 195 26.34 -4.72 0.45
N LEU A 196 25.23 -5.05 1.13
CA LEU A 196 23.89 -4.96 0.57
C LEU A 196 23.14 -3.79 1.20
N ALA A 197 22.50 -2.98 0.37
CA ALA A 197 21.57 -1.95 0.82
C ALA A 197 20.19 -2.57 1.07
N TYR A 198 19.45 -2.08 2.05
CA TYR A 198 18.08 -2.47 2.34
C TYR A 198 17.18 -1.23 2.44
N ASN A 199 15.99 -1.35 1.90
CA ASN A 199 14.91 -0.41 2.19
C ASN A 199 14.20 -0.93 3.44
N ARG A 200 14.39 -0.24 4.59
CA ARG A 200 14.02 -0.75 5.91
C ARG A 200 13.05 0.17 6.63
N ALA A 201 12.06 -0.40 7.26
CA ALA A 201 11.25 0.26 8.27
C ALA A 201 11.79 -0.06 9.66
N PHE A 202 11.85 0.98 10.51
CA PHE A 202 12.26 0.88 11.91
C PHE A 202 11.07 1.29 12.79
N LEU A 203 10.82 0.51 13.83
CA LEU A 203 9.99 0.92 14.95
C LEU A 203 10.89 1.20 16.15
N ILE A 204 10.81 2.42 16.67
CA ILE A 204 11.55 2.80 17.88
C ILE A 204 10.58 3.21 18.99
N SER A 205 10.96 2.92 20.23
CA SER A 205 10.19 3.28 21.41
C SER A 205 10.25 4.78 21.70
N ASN A 206 9.39 5.25 22.57
CA ASN A 206 9.46 6.60 23.15
C ASN A 206 10.71 6.83 24.05
N GLN A 207 11.52 5.78 24.28
CA GLN A 207 12.84 5.88 24.92
C GLN A 207 13.98 5.90 23.87
N GLY A 208 13.65 5.91 22.56
CA GLY A 208 14.59 5.92 21.45
C GLY A 208 15.27 4.56 21.19
N GLU A 209 14.76 3.49 21.76
CA GLU A 209 15.27 2.15 21.53
C GLU A 209 14.61 1.52 20.31
N THR A 210 15.39 0.83 19.47
CA THR A 210 14.84 0.09 18.35
C THR A 210 14.10 -1.14 18.86
N ILE A 211 12.79 -1.19 18.64
CA ILE A 211 11.92 -2.30 19.04
C ILE A 211 12.03 -3.43 18.01
N ASP A 212 11.83 -3.12 16.75
CA ASP A 212 11.90 -4.10 15.66
C ASP A 212 12.16 -3.44 14.30
N VAL A 213 12.42 -4.25 13.27
CA VAL A 213 12.72 -3.81 11.92
C VAL A 213 12.04 -4.69 10.86
N TYR A 214 11.68 -4.09 9.74
CA TYR A 214 11.18 -4.78 8.57
C TYR A 214 11.97 -4.39 7.33
N ASP A 215 12.53 -5.35 6.63
CA ASP A 215 13.20 -5.15 5.35
C ASP A 215 12.22 -5.43 4.20
N LYS A 216 12.19 -4.55 3.22
CA LYS A 216 11.34 -4.68 2.03
C LYS A 216 11.56 -6.04 1.37
N MET A 217 10.47 -6.79 1.18
CA MET A 217 10.50 -8.16 0.64
C MET A 217 10.32 -8.20 -0.87
N HIS A 218 9.69 -7.17 -1.45
CA HIS A 218 9.44 -7.10 -2.89
C HIS A 218 9.99 -5.79 -3.47
N LEU A 219 11.07 -5.91 -4.22
CA LEU A 219 11.77 -4.77 -4.83
C LEU A 219 11.08 -4.33 -6.13
N VAL A 220 11.16 -3.04 -6.42
CA VAL A 220 10.65 -2.46 -7.66
C VAL A 220 11.59 -2.79 -8.82
N PRO A 221 11.12 -3.53 -9.86
CA PRO A 221 11.92 -3.77 -11.06
C PRO A 221 12.36 -2.45 -11.70
N PHE A 222 13.60 -2.38 -12.15
CA PHE A 222 14.25 -1.20 -12.75
C PHE A 222 14.35 0.05 -11.84
N GLY A 223 13.83 -0.02 -10.63
CA GLY A 223 13.96 1.04 -9.61
C GLY A 223 14.90 0.64 -8.46
N GLU A 224 14.83 -0.60 -8.01
CA GLU A 224 15.62 -1.12 -6.89
C GLU A 224 16.47 -2.34 -7.29
N PHE A 225 16.19 -2.97 -8.43
CA PHE A 225 17.03 -4.00 -9.03
C PHE A 225 16.87 -4.05 -10.54
N VAL A 226 17.90 -4.56 -11.25
CA VAL A 226 17.84 -4.81 -12.70
C VAL A 226 17.54 -6.29 -12.92
N PRO A 227 16.34 -6.62 -13.44
CA PRO A 227 16.02 -8.00 -13.79
C PRO A 227 16.90 -8.49 -14.94
N PHE A 228 17.25 -9.79 -14.93
CA PHE A 228 18.12 -10.40 -15.99
C PHE A 228 19.42 -9.63 -16.26
N ARG A 229 20.09 -9.18 -15.22
CA ARG A 229 21.30 -8.35 -15.26
C ARG A 229 22.32 -8.83 -16.30
N GLN A 230 22.48 -10.14 -16.44
CA GLN A 230 23.42 -10.76 -17.40
C GLN A 230 23.00 -10.50 -18.88
N ALA A 231 21.71 -10.43 -19.17
CA ALA A 231 21.18 -10.16 -20.52
C ALA A 231 21.00 -8.65 -20.80
N LEU A 232 20.79 -7.85 -19.74
CA LEU A 232 20.46 -6.42 -19.82
C LEU A 232 21.63 -5.53 -19.31
N PHE A 233 22.87 -5.99 -19.45
CA PHE A 233 24.07 -5.27 -18.97
C PHE A 233 24.21 -3.84 -19.51
N PHE A 234 23.61 -3.54 -20.68
CA PHE A 234 23.62 -2.21 -21.26
C PHE A 234 22.67 -1.22 -20.55
N ILE A 235 21.62 -1.70 -19.87
CA ILE A 235 20.69 -0.87 -19.10
C ILE A 235 21.34 -0.42 -17.79
N GLU A 236 22.27 -1.18 -17.24
CA GLU A 236 22.98 -0.87 -16.02
C GLU A 236 23.72 0.49 -16.09
N LYS A 237 24.23 0.83 -17.28
CA LYS A 237 24.85 2.15 -17.54
C LYS A 237 23.85 3.31 -17.61
N MET A 238 22.59 3.04 -17.89
CA MET A 238 21.52 4.05 -17.94
C MET A 238 20.88 4.28 -16.57
N VAL A 239 21.06 3.35 -15.63
CA VAL A 239 20.45 3.39 -14.29
C VAL A 239 21.57 3.45 -13.25
N GLU A 240 22.29 4.58 -13.22
CA GLU A 240 23.45 4.85 -12.36
C GLU A 240 23.16 4.79 -10.83
N ILE A 241 21.92 4.50 -10.42
CA ILE A 241 21.47 4.66 -9.03
C ILE A 241 21.07 3.33 -8.39
N ILE A 242 21.04 2.23 -9.14
CA ILE A 242 20.59 0.94 -8.59
C ILE A 242 21.75 0.24 -7.90
N GLY A 243 21.84 0.44 -6.57
CA GLY A 243 22.66 -0.42 -5.72
C GLY A 243 22.10 -1.85 -5.66
N ASP A 244 22.91 -2.80 -5.20
CA ASP A 244 22.45 -4.16 -4.89
C ASP A 244 21.58 -4.11 -3.63
N PHE A 245 20.25 -4.01 -3.82
CA PHE A 245 19.32 -4.07 -2.71
C PHE A 245 19.10 -5.51 -2.25
N GLY A 246 19.20 -5.72 -0.95
CA GLY A 246 18.87 -6.97 -0.31
C GLY A 246 17.37 -7.14 -0.12
N LEU A 247 16.89 -8.37 -0.23
CA LEU A 247 15.51 -8.75 0.01
C LEU A 247 15.27 -9.07 1.48
N GLY A 248 14.18 -8.54 2.04
CA GLY A 248 13.63 -9.00 3.30
C GLY A 248 13.19 -10.47 3.21
N LYS A 249 13.32 -11.20 4.33
CA LYS A 249 13.06 -12.64 4.35
C LYS A 249 11.76 -13.04 5.04
N ARG A 250 11.12 -12.12 5.78
CA ARG A 250 9.92 -12.42 6.57
C ARG A 250 8.99 -11.22 6.68
N ALA A 251 7.70 -11.48 6.68
CA ALA A 251 6.67 -10.52 7.03
C ALA A 251 6.66 -10.36 8.57
N THR A 252 7.39 -9.35 9.06
CA THR A 252 7.49 -9.07 10.49
C THR A 252 6.20 -8.42 10.97
N VAL A 253 5.69 -8.89 12.13
CA VAL A 253 4.62 -8.22 12.87
C VAL A 253 5.27 -7.55 14.07
N PHE A 254 5.13 -6.24 14.15
CA PHE A 254 5.66 -5.43 15.24
C PHE A 254 4.67 -5.40 16.41
N THR A 255 5.18 -5.48 17.61
CA THR A 255 4.39 -5.27 18.83
C THR A 255 4.61 -3.86 19.36
N LEU A 256 3.56 -3.09 19.44
CA LEU A 256 3.56 -1.75 20.05
C LEU A 256 2.49 -1.68 21.13
N ASN A 257 2.90 -1.55 22.38
CA ASN A 257 2.01 -1.67 23.53
C ASN A 257 1.23 -3.00 23.47
N ASN A 258 -0.10 -2.94 23.35
CA ASN A 258 -0.98 -4.10 23.22
C ASN A 258 -1.43 -4.38 21.78
N TYR A 259 -0.87 -3.69 20.79
CA TYR A 259 -1.28 -3.81 19.40
C TYR A 259 -0.22 -4.51 18.55
N GLN A 260 -0.70 -5.31 17.59
CA GLN A 260 0.14 -5.95 16.59
C GLN A 260 -0.01 -5.23 15.24
N LEU A 261 1.09 -4.77 14.67
CA LEU A 261 1.06 -4.09 13.38
C LEU A 261 1.95 -4.75 12.34
N GLY A 262 1.44 -4.83 11.12
CA GLY A 262 2.22 -5.25 9.96
C GLY A 262 2.71 -4.04 9.16
N VAL A 263 3.87 -4.16 8.54
CA VAL A 263 4.43 -3.09 7.70
C VAL A 263 4.52 -3.55 6.25
N SER A 264 4.24 -2.64 5.33
CA SER A 264 4.55 -2.77 3.91
C SER A 264 5.24 -1.50 3.41
N ILE A 265 6.23 -1.65 2.53
CA ILE A 265 6.98 -0.52 2.00
C ILE A 265 6.60 -0.28 0.54
N CYS A 266 5.98 0.88 0.27
CA CYS A 266 5.70 1.41 -1.06
C CYS A 266 4.93 0.43 -1.95
N TYR A 267 5.55 -0.01 -3.03
CA TYR A 267 5.05 -0.91 -4.06
C TYR A 267 4.51 -2.26 -3.52
N GLU A 268 4.94 -2.71 -2.35
CA GLU A 268 4.48 -3.97 -1.74
C GLU A 268 2.96 -4.01 -1.52
N ILE A 269 2.32 -2.85 -1.31
CA ILE A 269 0.87 -2.76 -1.08
C ILE A 269 0.04 -3.24 -2.26
N ILE A 270 0.60 -3.28 -3.47
CA ILE A 270 -0.14 -3.74 -4.63
C ILE A 270 -0.29 -5.27 -4.69
N PHE A 271 0.54 -6.02 -3.96
CA PHE A 271 0.57 -7.50 -3.98
C PHE A 271 -0.32 -8.10 -2.90
N PRO A 272 -1.48 -8.71 -3.26
CA PRO A 272 -2.41 -9.25 -2.27
C PRO A 272 -1.78 -10.27 -1.33
N ASP A 273 -1.01 -11.21 -1.89
CA ASP A 273 -0.41 -12.30 -1.11
C ASP A 273 0.64 -11.80 -0.12
N LEU A 274 1.39 -10.76 -0.48
CA LEU A 274 2.40 -10.17 0.39
C LEU A 274 1.74 -9.42 1.56
N VAL A 275 0.72 -8.60 1.27
CA VAL A 275 -0.01 -7.83 2.29
C VAL A 275 -0.78 -8.73 3.25
N ARG A 276 -1.21 -9.90 2.78
CA ARG A 276 -1.91 -10.89 3.60
C ARG A 276 -1.02 -11.58 4.64
N GLN A 277 0.30 -11.66 4.39
CA GLN A 277 1.21 -12.40 5.28
C GLN A 277 1.24 -11.84 6.71
N PRO A 278 1.49 -10.53 6.95
CA PRO A 278 1.47 -10.00 8.31
C PRO A 278 0.11 -10.17 8.99
N VAL A 279 -1.01 -10.08 8.27
CA VAL A 279 -2.35 -10.32 8.83
C VAL A 279 -2.50 -11.77 9.29
N LYS A 280 -2.04 -12.74 8.48
CA LYS A 280 -2.01 -14.16 8.90
C LYS A 280 -1.12 -14.40 10.11
N ASN A 281 -0.09 -13.58 10.29
CA ASN A 281 0.81 -13.63 11.44
C ASN A 281 0.28 -12.86 12.67
N GLY A 282 -0.96 -12.35 12.61
CA GLY A 282 -1.63 -11.72 13.74
C GLY A 282 -1.62 -10.18 13.75
N ALA A 283 -1.23 -9.53 12.67
CA ALA A 283 -1.33 -8.07 12.59
C ALA A 283 -2.80 -7.61 12.63
N GLU A 284 -3.10 -6.68 13.53
CA GLU A 284 -4.43 -6.10 13.76
C GLU A 284 -4.66 -4.87 12.89
N TYR A 285 -3.58 -4.20 12.49
CA TYR A 285 -3.59 -3.13 11.50
C TYR A 285 -2.29 -3.12 10.69
N LEU A 286 -2.35 -2.48 9.54
CA LEU A 286 -1.21 -2.37 8.65
C LEU A 286 -0.72 -0.93 8.56
N VAL A 287 0.58 -0.76 8.38
CA VAL A 287 1.20 0.53 8.08
C VAL A 287 1.90 0.43 6.74
N ASN A 288 1.45 1.23 5.78
CA ASN A 288 2.09 1.35 4.48
C ASN A 288 2.88 2.66 4.42
N ILE A 289 4.20 2.57 4.46
CA ILE A 289 5.08 3.72 4.25
C ILE A 289 5.52 3.78 2.79
N THR A 290 5.43 4.95 2.14
CA THR A 290 5.68 5.05 0.70
C THR A 290 6.32 6.37 0.29
N ASN A 291 6.99 6.33 -0.85
CA ASN A 291 7.52 7.53 -1.50
C ASN A 291 7.00 7.62 -2.94
N ASP A 292 5.83 8.21 -3.10
CA ASP A 292 5.17 8.38 -4.40
C ASP A 292 5.81 9.48 -5.27
N ALA A 293 6.92 10.10 -4.83
CA ALA A 293 7.62 11.16 -5.59
C ALA A 293 8.06 10.70 -6.99
N TRP A 294 8.32 9.40 -7.14
CA TRP A 294 8.65 8.77 -8.42
C TRP A 294 7.56 8.91 -9.48
N PHE A 295 6.31 9.03 -9.07
CA PHE A 295 5.16 9.13 -9.98
C PHE A 295 4.90 10.56 -10.46
N GLY A 296 5.58 11.56 -9.88
CA GLY A 296 5.31 12.97 -10.17
C GLY A 296 3.84 13.33 -9.92
N LYS A 297 3.35 14.36 -10.59
CA LYS A 297 1.94 14.77 -10.54
C LYS A 297 1.12 13.98 -11.56
N SER A 298 0.89 12.70 -11.28
CA SER A 298 0.16 11.79 -12.16
C SER A 298 -0.98 11.08 -11.42
N ALA A 299 -1.79 10.33 -12.15
CA ALA A 299 -2.85 9.49 -11.60
C ALA A 299 -2.31 8.32 -10.75
N ALA A 300 -1.03 7.98 -10.85
CA ALA A 300 -0.46 6.81 -10.20
C ALA A 300 -0.56 6.86 -8.67
N SER A 301 -0.37 8.03 -8.04
CA SER A 301 -0.55 8.15 -6.58
C SER A 301 -1.98 7.86 -6.12
N TYR A 302 -2.98 8.26 -6.92
CA TYR A 302 -4.40 7.95 -6.63
C TYR A 302 -4.72 6.47 -6.87
N GLN A 303 -4.14 5.87 -7.91
CA GLN A 303 -4.25 4.44 -8.16
C GLN A 303 -3.59 3.64 -7.04
N HIS A 304 -2.45 4.10 -6.54
CA HIS A 304 -1.71 3.42 -5.49
C HIS A 304 -2.50 3.35 -4.17
N ILE A 305 -3.15 4.46 -3.74
CA ILE A 305 -4.01 4.43 -2.55
C ILE A 305 -5.30 3.63 -2.78
N SER A 306 -5.85 3.62 -4.00
CA SER A 306 -7.04 2.80 -4.31
C SER A 306 -6.74 1.29 -4.19
N MET A 307 -5.54 0.87 -4.54
CA MET A 307 -5.09 -0.51 -4.32
C MET A 307 -4.97 -0.83 -2.84
N ALA A 308 -4.45 0.10 -2.03
CA ALA A 308 -4.41 -0.06 -0.57
C ALA A 308 -5.82 -0.22 0.01
N ALA A 309 -6.84 0.50 -0.51
CA ALA A 309 -8.22 0.35 -0.08
C ALA A 309 -8.75 -1.08 -0.30
N LEU A 310 -8.44 -1.68 -1.44
CA LEU A 310 -8.81 -3.09 -1.69
C LEU A 310 -8.06 -4.05 -0.76
N ARG A 311 -6.79 -3.79 -0.45
CA ARG A 311 -6.03 -4.60 0.54
C ARG A 311 -6.69 -4.58 1.92
N ALA A 312 -7.21 -3.42 2.34
CA ALA A 312 -7.94 -3.32 3.60
C ALA A 312 -9.19 -4.20 3.62
N VAL A 313 -9.97 -4.19 2.52
CA VAL A 313 -11.18 -5.02 2.37
C VAL A 313 -10.83 -6.51 2.31
N GLU A 314 -9.85 -6.90 1.49
CA GLU A 314 -9.45 -8.30 1.31
C GLU A 314 -8.99 -8.96 2.61
N ASN A 315 -8.43 -8.16 3.53
CA ASN A 315 -7.89 -8.66 4.80
C ASN A 315 -8.75 -8.29 6.01
N ARG A 316 -9.81 -7.50 5.85
CA ARG A 316 -10.61 -6.92 6.95
C ARG A 316 -9.74 -6.21 7.99
N THR A 317 -8.69 -5.58 7.52
CA THR A 317 -7.66 -4.97 8.37
C THR A 317 -7.45 -3.51 7.97
N PRO A 318 -7.53 -2.55 8.90
CA PRO A 318 -7.33 -1.13 8.59
C PRO A 318 -5.87 -0.86 8.21
N ILE A 319 -5.66 0.16 7.38
CA ILE A 319 -4.34 0.57 6.89
C ILE A 319 -4.09 2.03 7.21
N VAL A 320 -2.95 2.31 7.85
CA VAL A 320 -2.37 3.65 7.96
C VAL A 320 -1.40 3.83 6.81
N ARG A 321 -1.60 4.83 5.98
CA ARG A 321 -0.70 5.11 4.86
C ARG A 321 0.03 6.42 5.08
N ALA A 322 1.37 6.36 5.12
CA ALA A 322 2.27 7.49 5.22
C ALA A 322 3.04 7.66 3.90
N ALA A 323 2.72 8.70 3.15
CA ALA A 323 3.38 9.03 1.89
C ALA A 323 4.27 10.27 2.04
N ASN A 324 5.39 10.32 1.32
CA ASN A 324 6.25 11.51 1.31
C ASN A 324 5.59 12.68 0.55
N THR A 325 5.29 12.51 -0.74
CA THR A 325 4.65 13.51 -1.61
C THR A 325 3.28 13.07 -2.10
N GLY A 326 2.96 11.79 -1.90
CA GLY A 326 1.71 11.16 -2.32
C GLY A 326 0.54 11.50 -1.40
N THR A 327 -0.53 10.71 -1.51
CA THR A 327 -1.68 10.81 -0.61
C THR A 327 -1.45 9.94 0.61
N SER A 328 -1.30 10.58 1.77
CA SER A 328 -1.38 9.91 3.07
C SER A 328 -2.82 9.84 3.54
N GLY A 329 -3.16 8.93 4.44
CA GLY A 329 -4.50 8.80 4.99
C GLY A 329 -4.72 7.51 5.75
N PHE A 330 -5.95 7.33 6.20
CA PHE A 330 -6.39 6.17 6.95
C PHE A 330 -7.45 5.43 6.14
N ILE A 331 -7.31 4.12 6.06
CA ILE A 331 -8.23 3.26 5.32
C ILE A 331 -8.81 2.28 6.32
N ASP A 332 -10.13 2.30 6.52
CA ASP A 332 -10.76 1.34 7.41
C ASP A 332 -10.96 -0.03 6.74
N ALA A 333 -11.37 -1.03 7.51
CA ALA A 333 -11.55 -2.40 7.04
C ALA A 333 -12.67 -2.55 5.99
N THR A 334 -13.48 -1.50 5.75
CA THR A 334 -14.45 -1.45 4.64
C THR A 334 -13.88 -0.91 3.35
N GLY A 335 -12.61 -0.47 3.37
CA GLY A 335 -11.95 0.19 2.24
C GLY A 335 -12.24 1.69 2.14
N GLN A 336 -12.95 2.26 3.12
CA GLN A 336 -13.22 3.69 3.14
C GLN A 336 -11.97 4.47 3.51
N ILE A 337 -11.54 5.37 2.62
CA ILE A 337 -10.38 6.24 2.81
C ILE A 337 -10.84 7.50 3.55
N ARG A 338 -10.11 7.88 4.60
CA ARG A 338 -10.43 9.02 5.48
C ARG A 338 -9.20 9.89 5.73
N ASN A 339 -9.43 11.16 6.06
CA ASN A 339 -8.41 12.11 6.49
C ASN A 339 -7.18 12.14 5.57
N THR A 340 -7.43 12.31 4.28
CA THR A 340 -6.37 12.31 3.26
C THR A 340 -5.65 13.64 3.19
N THR A 341 -4.34 13.57 3.00
CA THR A 341 -3.53 14.73 2.62
C THR A 341 -3.68 15.00 1.11
N GLN A 342 -3.26 16.19 0.71
CA GLN A 342 -3.15 16.53 -0.70
C GLN A 342 -1.76 16.13 -1.24
N LEU A 343 -1.71 15.82 -2.55
CA LEU A 343 -0.46 15.56 -3.24
C LEU A 343 0.45 16.79 -3.18
N PHE A 344 1.74 16.55 -2.92
CA PHE A 344 2.78 17.59 -2.88
C PHE A 344 2.49 18.74 -1.90
N LYS A 345 1.76 18.46 -0.80
CA LYS A 345 1.55 19.38 0.32
C LYS A 345 1.99 18.72 1.64
N ARG A 346 2.26 19.58 2.63
CA ARG A 346 2.49 19.17 4.02
C ARG A 346 1.22 19.32 4.82
#